data_0b860b768cd07406dec3e84f805bee15
#
_entry.id   0b860b768cd07406dec3e84f805bee15
#
_cell.length_a   1.000
_cell.length_b   1.000
_cell.length_c   1.000
_cell.angle_alpha   90.00
_cell.angle_beta   90.00
_cell.angle_gamma   90.00
#
_symmetry.space_group_name_H-M   'P 1'
#
loop_
_entity.id
_entity.type
_entity.pdbx_description
1 polymer ?
#
loop_
_entity_poly.entity_id
_entity_poly.type
_entity_poly.pdbx_seq_one_letter_code
_entity_poly.pdbx_strand_id
1 'polypeptide(L)'
;QLIGMDMSGVMRLLEVDEMTAYRLCILLGRILPLSYMLESLAEKGVDMVAYCDAEYPAHVKRALPDSAPPVIYSCGDLSLLEQKAVAIVGVSGVKLAQSLRQSIRDFTRTAVEEGYAIVTGGELGVMRVAEEAAAEAGGTQICAVAGDMLKKAYDEAFAAQIANHRALCLSLAHPQSLFTVSHAAARMRFLFALSDAVFLLNTDLKRGETDALRAKCCKWVYALAPDARASTNAFVARGAAAIKNLRDFDFPTAAKNWALSKGVQLSIFDYLEEPPTAP
;
A
#
# COMPACT_ATOMS: atom_id res chain seq x y z
N GLN A 1 -8.23 30.97 -9.43
CA GLN A 1 -8.54 31.90 -10.55
C GLN A 1 -9.67 31.43 -11.47
N LEU A 2 -9.92 30.11 -11.59
CA LEU A 2 -10.98 29.58 -12.46
C LEU A 2 -12.40 29.62 -11.86
N ILE A 3 -12.50 29.72 -10.53
CA ILE A 3 -13.78 29.71 -9.82
C ILE A 3 -14.60 30.96 -10.20
N GLY A 4 -15.82 30.75 -10.67
CA GLY A 4 -16.73 31.85 -11.08
C GLY A 4 -16.51 32.38 -12.49
N MET A 5 -15.54 31.82 -13.25
CA MET A 5 -15.36 32.16 -14.68
C MET A 5 -16.45 31.52 -15.53
N ASP A 6 -16.88 32.26 -16.57
CA ASP A 6 -17.67 31.72 -17.65
C ASP A 6 -16.82 30.87 -18.62
N MET A 7 -17.47 30.14 -19.50
CA MET A 7 -16.81 29.27 -20.48
C MET A 7 -15.82 30.04 -21.36
N SER A 8 -16.16 31.27 -21.79
CA SER A 8 -15.28 32.11 -22.60
C SER A 8 -14.02 32.56 -21.86
N GLY A 9 -14.13 32.80 -20.56
CA GLY A 9 -13.01 33.11 -19.67
C GLY A 9 -12.08 31.90 -19.51
N VAL A 10 -12.64 30.70 -19.29
CA VAL A 10 -11.87 29.46 -19.20
C VAL A 10 -11.13 29.15 -20.49
N MET A 11 -11.78 29.29 -21.66
CA MET A 11 -11.16 29.09 -22.97
C MET A 11 -9.94 30.00 -23.16
N ARG A 12 -10.07 31.27 -22.84
CA ARG A 12 -8.99 32.26 -23.00
C ARG A 12 -7.85 32.05 -22.03
N LEU A 13 -8.16 31.72 -20.76
CA LEU A 13 -7.14 31.59 -19.72
C LEU A 13 -6.28 30.32 -19.90
N LEU A 14 -6.93 29.23 -20.33
CA LEU A 14 -6.26 27.92 -20.44
C LEU A 14 -5.90 27.54 -21.89
N GLU A 15 -6.25 28.39 -22.86
CA GLU A 15 -6.04 28.14 -24.31
C GLU A 15 -6.60 26.78 -24.77
N VAL A 16 -7.80 26.43 -24.28
CA VAL A 16 -8.47 25.14 -24.58
C VAL A 16 -9.66 25.35 -25.51
N ASP A 17 -10.07 24.27 -26.19
CA ASP A 17 -11.25 24.25 -27.03
C ASP A 17 -12.56 24.35 -26.21
N GLU A 18 -13.67 24.63 -26.89
CA GLU A 18 -14.99 24.82 -26.31
C GLU A 18 -15.47 23.58 -25.53
N MET A 19 -15.25 22.38 -26.04
CA MET A 19 -15.68 21.14 -25.40
C MET A 19 -14.90 20.91 -24.09
N THR A 20 -13.62 21.20 -24.07
CA THR A 20 -12.78 21.11 -22.87
C THR A 20 -13.18 22.16 -21.84
N ALA A 21 -13.40 23.42 -22.28
CA ALA A 21 -13.88 24.48 -21.40
C ALA A 21 -15.26 24.16 -20.79
N TYR A 22 -16.19 23.63 -21.58
CA TYR A 22 -17.51 23.18 -21.10
C TYR A 22 -17.39 22.12 -20.00
N ARG A 23 -16.55 21.09 -20.21
CA ARG A 23 -16.29 20.04 -19.22
C ARG A 23 -15.67 20.62 -17.93
N LEU A 24 -14.76 21.56 -18.05
CA LEU A 24 -14.16 22.23 -16.90
C LEU A 24 -15.19 23.06 -16.12
N CYS A 25 -16.06 23.81 -16.80
CA CYS A 25 -17.13 24.56 -16.14
C CYS A 25 -18.09 23.64 -15.36
N ILE A 26 -18.45 22.47 -15.91
CA ILE A 26 -19.25 21.47 -15.19
C ILE A 26 -18.54 20.99 -13.93
N LEU A 27 -17.23 20.68 -14.02
CA LEU A 27 -16.44 20.25 -12.86
C LEU A 27 -16.30 21.36 -11.81
N LEU A 28 -16.06 22.59 -12.23
CA LEU A 28 -15.99 23.76 -11.35
C LEU A 28 -17.32 24.04 -10.62
N GLY A 29 -18.44 23.77 -11.27
CA GLY A 29 -19.78 23.85 -10.65
C GLY A 29 -19.98 22.86 -9.48
N ARG A 30 -19.13 21.85 -9.34
CA ARG A 30 -19.17 20.87 -8.24
C ARG A 30 -18.36 21.27 -7.00
N ILE A 31 -17.72 22.42 -7.01
CA ILE A 31 -16.81 22.86 -5.92
C ILE A 31 -17.54 22.89 -4.58
N LEU A 32 -18.72 23.53 -4.48
CA LEU A 32 -19.45 23.61 -3.22
C LEU A 32 -19.85 22.25 -2.65
N PRO A 33 -20.49 21.33 -3.40
CA PRO A 33 -20.76 19.99 -2.90
C PRO A 33 -19.49 19.23 -2.47
N LEU A 34 -18.38 19.40 -3.19
CA LEU A 34 -17.10 18.78 -2.85
C LEU A 34 -16.50 19.37 -1.57
N SER A 35 -16.58 20.69 -1.37
CA SER A 35 -16.11 21.34 -0.14
C SER A 35 -16.84 20.81 1.09
N TYR A 36 -18.18 20.74 1.05
CA TYR A 36 -18.97 20.17 2.15
C TYR A 36 -18.64 18.68 2.40
N MET A 37 -18.41 17.93 1.32
CA MET A 37 -17.99 16.53 1.47
C MET A 37 -16.62 16.43 2.17
N LEU A 38 -15.66 17.27 1.77
CA LEU A 38 -14.32 17.28 2.37
C LEU A 38 -14.37 17.72 3.84
N GLU A 39 -15.14 18.75 4.18
CA GLU A 39 -15.37 19.16 5.57
C GLU A 39 -15.96 18.01 6.39
N SER A 40 -16.99 17.32 5.88
CA SER A 40 -17.58 16.17 6.56
C SER A 40 -16.61 14.98 6.71
N LEU A 41 -15.66 14.82 5.81
CA LEU A 41 -14.59 13.79 5.94
C LEU A 41 -13.54 14.22 6.96
N ALA A 42 -13.14 15.49 6.97
CA ALA A 42 -12.21 16.05 7.95
C ALA A 42 -12.74 15.94 9.39
N GLU A 43 -14.05 16.20 9.62
CA GLU A 43 -14.70 15.96 10.91
C GLU A 43 -14.61 14.49 11.38
N LYS A 44 -14.46 13.56 10.44
CA LYS A 44 -14.24 12.13 10.69
C LYS A 44 -12.76 11.74 10.73
N GLY A 45 -11.86 12.72 10.79
CA GLY A 45 -10.41 12.46 10.80
C GLY A 45 -9.89 11.85 9.49
N VAL A 46 -10.58 12.10 8.37
CA VAL A 46 -10.13 11.66 7.04
C VAL A 46 -9.64 12.86 6.26
N ASP A 47 -8.37 12.79 5.88
CA ASP A 47 -7.72 13.74 4.99
C ASP A 47 -7.72 13.23 3.54
N MET A 48 -7.48 14.14 2.60
CA MET A 48 -7.36 13.83 1.18
C MET A 48 -6.10 14.47 0.61
N VAL A 49 -5.30 13.67 -0.08
CA VAL A 49 -4.10 14.13 -0.78
C VAL A 49 -4.27 13.91 -2.28
N ALA A 50 -4.19 14.98 -3.05
CA ALA A 50 -4.28 14.93 -4.50
C ALA A 50 -2.90 14.72 -5.14
N TYR A 51 -2.88 14.17 -6.36
CA TYR A 51 -1.65 13.91 -7.11
C TYR A 51 -0.73 15.15 -7.27
N CYS A 52 -1.31 16.36 -7.32
CA CYS A 52 -0.59 17.62 -7.46
C CYS A 52 -0.04 18.17 -6.13
N ASP A 53 -0.45 17.64 -4.98
CA ASP A 53 -0.04 18.13 -3.68
C ASP A 53 1.42 17.71 -3.38
N ALA A 54 2.09 18.52 -2.56
CA ALA A 54 3.47 18.27 -2.16
C ALA A 54 3.60 17.02 -1.28
N GLU A 55 2.59 16.75 -0.48
CA GLU A 55 2.48 15.62 0.44
C GLU A 55 2.18 14.29 -0.27
N TYR A 56 1.86 14.33 -1.57
CA TYR A 56 1.60 13.09 -2.30
C TYR A 56 2.84 12.20 -2.38
N PRO A 57 2.75 10.90 -2.01
CA PRO A 57 3.92 10.04 -1.89
C PRO A 57 4.71 9.91 -3.20
N ALA A 58 5.92 10.47 -3.24
CA ALA A 58 6.76 10.51 -4.44
C ALA A 58 7.13 9.10 -4.95
N HIS A 59 7.26 8.12 -4.05
CA HIS A 59 7.54 6.74 -4.42
C HIS A 59 6.36 6.08 -5.16
N VAL A 60 5.11 6.44 -4.82
CA VAL A 60 3.92 5.98 -5.55
C VAL A 60 3.90 6.54 -6.97
N LYS A 61 4.21 7.83 -7.16
CA LYS A 61 4.33 8.44 -8.51
C LYS A 61 5.36 7.69 -9.35
N ARG A 62 6.51 7.34 -8.77
CA ARG A 62 7.56 6.58 -9.47
C ARG A 62 7.18 5.14 -9.80
N ALA A 63 6.48 4.47 -8.89
CA ALA A 63 6.06 3.08 -9.08
C ALA A 63 4.87 2.91 -10.03
N LEU A 64 4.05 3.95 -10.17
CA LEU A 64 2.82 3.96 -10.97
C LEU A 64 2.77 5.17 -11.93
N PRO A 65 3.75 5.36 -12.83
CA PRO A 65 3.88 6.60 -13.62
C PRO A 65 2.62 6.92 -14.43
N ASP A 66 1.98 5.88 -15.01
CA ASP A 66 0.79 6.05 -15.88
C ASP A 66 -0.53 5.74 -15.17
N SER A 67 -0.49 5.35 -13.91
CA SER A 67 -1.66 4.87 -13.16
C SER A 67 -1.66 5.23 -11.68
N ALA A 68 -0.87 6.24 -11.31
CA ALA A 68 -0.91 6.77 -9.95
C ALA A 68 -2.31 7.27 -9.61
N PRO A 69 -2.83 6.96 -8.43
CA PRO A 69 -4.15 7.43 -8.02
C PRO A 69 -4.23 8.95 -8.04
N PRO A 70 -5.29 9.55 -8.64
CA PRO A 70 -5.42 11.01 -8.66
C PRO A 70 -5.64 11.59 -7.25
N VAL A 71 -6.20 10.78 -6.35
CA VAL A 71 -6.51 11.13 -4.97
C VAL A 71 -6.27 9.93 -4.08
N ILE A 72 -5.74 10.18 -2.89
CA ILE A 72 -5.59 9.22 -1.80
C ILE A 72 -6.33 9.79 -0.59
N TYR A 73 -7.27 9.04 -0.05
CA TYR A 73 -7.88 9.34 1.25
C TYR A 73 -7.07 8.67 2.35
N SER A 74 -6.85 9.37 3.45
CA SER A 74 -6.05 8.89 4.58
C SER A 74 -6.72 9.17 5.92
N CYS A 75 -6.51 8.29 6.87
CA CYS A 75 -6.85 8.49 8.27
C CYS A 75 -5.67 8.01 9.12
N GLY A 76 -5.03 8.91 9.85
CA GLY A 76 -3.78 8.72 10.57
C GLY A 76 -2.63 9.53 10.00
N ASP A 77 -1.41 9.25 10.44
CA ASP A 77 -0.22 10.03 10.13
C ASP A 77 0.38 9.64 8.75
N LEU A 78 0.29 10.54 7.78
CA LEU A 78 0.85 10.33 6.43
C LEU A 78 2.37 10.18 6.42
N SER A 79 3.08 10.72 7.41
CA SER A 79 4.54 10.59 7.50
C SER A 79 5.00 9.13 7.62
N LEU A 80 4.11 8.23 8.04
CA LEU A 80 4.38 6.78 8.08
C LEU A 80 4.68 6.18 6.70
N LEU A 81 4.28 6.85 5.62
CA LEU A 81 4.61 6.44 4.24
C LEU A 81 6.08 6.67 3.86
N GLU A 82 6.83 7.40 4.66
CA GLU A 82 8.26 7.62 4.44
C GLU A 82 9.13 6.48 5.00
N GLN A 83 8.54 5.63 5.85
CA GLN A 83 9.23 4.48 6.41
C GLN A 83 9.49 3.41 5.35
N LYS A 84 10.55 2.63 5.55
CA LYS A 84 10.72 1.40 4.77
C LYS A 84 9.57 0.44 5.08
N ALA A 85 9.01 -0.21 4.06
CA ALA A 85 7.78 -0.95 4.22
C ALA A 85 7.78 -2.28 3.45
N VAL A 86 7.13 -3.28 4.02
CA VAL A 86 6.89 -4.56 3.36
C VAL A 86 5.40 -4.88 3.33
N ALA A 87 4.90 -5.27 2.17
CA ALA A 87 3.52 -5.74 2.04
C ALA A 87 3.41 -7.24 2.31
N ILE A 88 2.45 -7.60 3.13
CA ILE A 88 2.07 -9.00 3.36
C ILE A 88 0.68 -9.20 2.78
N VAL A 89 0.58 -10.04 1.74
CA VAL A 89 -0.63 -10.27 0.95
C VAL A 89 -0.96 -11.76 0.93
N GLY A 90 -2.22 -12.12 1.05
CA GLY A 90 -2.65 -13.50 0.99
C GLY A 90 -4.16 -13.65 0.82
N VAL A 91 -4.62 -14.89 0.70
CA VAL A 91 -6.04 -15.20 0.53
C VAL A 91 -6.85 -14.75 1.74
N SER A 92 -7.96 -14.06 1.47
CA SER A 92 -8.94 -13.67 2.48
C SER A 92 -10.00 -14.75 2.70
N GLY A 93 -10.56 -14.78 3.93
CA GLY A 93 -11.72 -15.65 4.25
C GLY A 93 -11.41 -17.14 4.40
N VAL A 94 -10.15 -17.56 4.32
CA VAL A 94 -9.74 -18.98 4.49
C VAL A 94 -9.20 -19.21 5.89
N LYS A 95 -9.59 -20.32 6.51
CA LYS A 95 -9.01 -20.75 7.79
C LYS A 95 -7.56 -21.18 7.58
N LEU A 96 -6.64 -20.42 8.16
CA LEU A 96 -5.21 -20.73 8.09
C LEU A 96 -4.84 -21.86 9.04
N ALA A 97 -3.94 -22.75 8.61
CA ALA A 97 -3.33 -23.73 9.49
C ALA A 97 -2.55 -23.02 10.62
N GLN A 98 -2.55 -23.62 11.83
CA GLN A 98 -1.90 -23.00 12.99
C GLN A 98 -0.41 -22.76 12.77
N SER A 99 0.28 -23.69 12.09
CA SER A 99 1.69 -23.56 11.74
C SER A 99 1.96 -22.35 10.82
N LEU A 100 1.11 -22.14 9.81
CA LEU A 100 1.25 -21.00 8.90
C LEU A 100 0.93 -19.69 9.63
N ARG A 101 -0.12 -19.65 10.49
CA ARG A 101 -0.44 -18.49 11.31
C ARG A 101 0.77 -18.10 12.18
N GLN A 102 1.40 -19.08 12.85
CA GLN A 102 2.58 -18.82 13.67
C GLN A 102 3.77 -18.33 12.83
N SER A 103 4.02 -18.93 11.67
CA SER A 103 5.10 -18.48 10.77
C SER A 103 4.88 -17.04 10.28
N ILE A 104 3.63 -16.63 9.99
CA ILE A 104 3.31 -15.25 9.62
C ILE A 104 3.57 -14.30 10.79
N ARG A 105 3.18 -14.68 12.02
CA ARG A 105 3.42 -13.85 13.22
C ARG A 105 4.90 -13.66 13.47
N ASP A 106 5.68 -14.74 13.44
CA ASP A 106 7.13 -14.69 13.65
C ASP A 106 7.81 -13.83 12.58
N PHE A 107 7.48 -14.04 11.31
CA PHE A 107 8.00 -13.24 10.19
C PHE A 107 7.66 -11.76 10.31
N THR A 108 6.40 -11.44 10.65
CA THR A 108 5.97 -10.05 10.82
C THR A 108 6.70 -9.38 11.99
N ARG A 109 6.92 -10.10 13.09
CA ARG A 109 7.69 -9.58 14.23
C ARG A 109 9.12 -9.26 13.80
N THR A 110 9.79 -10.17 13.10
CA THR A 110 11.14 -9.93 12.57
C THR A 110 11.16 -8.71 11.64
N ALA A 111 10.18 -8.56 10.74
CA ALA A 111 10.10 -7.38 9.88
C ALA A 111 9.96 -6.06 10.67
N VAL A 112 9.18 -6.07 11.75
CA VAL A 112 9.02 -4.92 12.66
C VAL A 112 10.32 -4.64 13.41
N GLU A 113 11.00 -5.66 13.93
CA GLU A 113 12.30 -5.55 14.62
C GLU A 113 13.38 -4.97 13.69
N GLU A 114 13.33 -5.31 12.41
CA GLU A 114 14.17 -4.73 11.35
C GLU A 114 13.71 -3.32 10.91
N GLY A 115 12.67 -2.77 11.55
CA GLY A 115 12.16 -1.40 11.37
C GLY A 115 11.34 -1.21 10.12
N TYR A 116 10.67 -2.26 9.58
CA TYR A 116 9.74 -2.14 8.47
C TYR A 116 8.32 -1.87 8.95
N ALA A 117 7.64 -0.94 8.30
CA ALA A 117 6.20 -0.81 8.37
C ALA A 117 5.53 -1.99 7.64
N ILE A 118 4.44 -2.49 8.19
CA ILE A 118 3.68 -3.60 7.61
C ILE A 118 2.50 -3.06 6.80
N VAL A 119 2.52 -3.34 5.50
CA VAL A 119 1.49 -2.90 4.55
C VAL A 119 0.52 -4.04 4.27
N THR A 120 -0.78 -3.79 4.44
CA THR A 120 -1.84 -4.78 4.21
C THR A 120 -3.05 -4.18 3.51
N GLY A 121 -4.00 -5.04 3.13
CA GLY A 121 -5.28 -4.62 2.56
C GLY A 121 -6.47 -4.65 3.53
N GLY A 122 -6.24 -4.93 4.82
CA GLY A 122 -7.29 -4.99 5.84
C GLY A 122 -8.20 -6.21 5.77
N GLU A 123 -7.89 -7.21 4.97
CA GLU A 123 -8.74 -8.39 4.79
C GLU A 123 -8.45 -9.47 5.84
N LEU A 124 -9.47 -10.29 6.11
CA LEU A 124 -9.33 -11.46 7.00
C LEU A 124 -8.33 -12.48 6.44
N GLY A 125 -7.75 -13.29 7.31
CA GLY A 125 -6.78 -14.32 6.94
C GLY A 125 -5.34 -13.87 7.12
N VAL A 126 -4.50 -14.01 6.11
CA VAL A 126 -3.06 -13.69 6.16
C VAL A 126 -2.81 -12.25 6.62
N MET A 127 -3.51 -11.29 6.00
CA MET A 127 -3.31 -9.86 6.28
C MET A 127 -3.71 -9.51 7.70
N ARG A 128 -4.83 -10.04 8.20
CA ARG A 128 -5.27 -9.82 9.60
C ARG A 128 -4.26 -10.36 10.61
N VAL A 129 -3.69 -11.54 10.36
CA VAL A 129 -2.65 -12.11 11.23
C VAL A 129 -1.40 -11.24 11.25
N ALA A 130 -1.01 -10.68 10.09
CA ALA A 130 0.12 -9.77 10.00
C ALA A 130 -0.16 -8.44 10.74
N GLU A 131 -1.36 -7.87 10.60
CA GLU A 131 -1.77 -6.66 11.34
C GLU A 131 -1.71 -6.87 12.85
N GLU A 132 -2.30 -7.96 13.34
CA GLU A 132 -2.29 -8.31 14.76
C GLU A 132 -0.85 -8.48 15.28
N ALA A 133 0.00 -9.20 14.54
CA ALA A 133 1.38 -9.40 14.93
C ALA A 133 2.21 -8.10 14.90
N ALA A 134 1.96 -7.21 13.95
CA ALA A 134 2.60 -5.90 13.90
C ALA A 134 2.19 -5.02 15.09
N ALA A 135 0.89 -5.00 15.45
CA ALA A 135 0.40 -4.28 16.62
C ALA A 135 1.03 -4.80 17.92
N GLU A 136 1.07 -6.12 18.10
CA GLU A 136 1.68 -6.75 19.28
C GLU A 136 3.19 -6.48 19.40
N ALA A 137 3.89 -6.40 18.27
CA ALA A 137 5.29 -6.03 18.22
C ALA A 137 5.54 -4.52 18.37
N GLY A 138 4.50 -3.70 18.48
CA GLY A 138 4.60 -2.24 18.55
C GLY A 138 5.06 -1.59 17.25
N GLY A 139 4.87 -2.28 16.11
CA GLY A 139 5.27 -1.82 14.78
C GLY A 139 4.25 -0.90 14.12
N THR A 140 4.67 -0.31 13.00
CA THR A 140 3.84 0.55 12.16
C THR A 140 2.99 -0.28 11.21
N GLN A 141 1.71 0.09 11.07
CA GLN A 141 0.75 -0.55 10.18
C GLN A 141 0.24 0.44 9.13
N ILE A 142 0.30 0.06 7.87
CA ILE A 142 -0.29 0.82 6.75
C ILE A 142 -1.34 -0.08 6.10
N CYS A 143 -2.61 0.29 6.23
CA CYS A 143 -3.72 -0.50 5.72
C CYS A 143 -4.41 0.22 4.57
N ALA A 144 -4.26 -0.27 3.33
CA ALA A 144 -4.97 0.26 2.19
C ALA A 144 -6.21 -0.60 1.88
N VAL A 145 -7.40 -0.05 2.06
CA VAL A 145 -8.66 -0.80 1.93
C VAL A 145 -9.32 -0.61 0.55
N ALA A 146 -10.11 -1.60 0.14
CA ALA A 146 -10.88 -1.55 -1.11
C ALA A 146 -12.38 -1.30 -0.89
N GLY A 147 -12.81 -1.15 0.35
CA GLY A 147 -14.19 -0.92 0.75
C GLY A 147 -14.28 0.19 1.78
N ASP A 148 -15.23 0.08 2.69
CA ASP A 148 -15.51 1.06 3.74
C ASP A 148 -14.26 1.32 4.62
N MET A 149 -13.62 2.46 4.35
CA MET A 149 -12.42 2.91 5.06
C MET A 149 -12.74 3.30 6.50
N LEU A 150 -13.90 3.94 6.73
CA LEU A 150 -14.28 4.37 8.08
C LEU A 150 -14.50 3.17 9.00
N LYS A 151 -15.09 2.11 8.48
CA LYS A 151 -15.24 0.85 9.24
C LYS A 151 -13.89 0.29 9.70
N LYS A 152 -12.86 0.38 8.86
CA LYS A 152 -11.51 -0.07 9.22
C LYS A 152 -10.83 0.91 10.18
N ALA A 153 -10.89 2.20 9.91
CA ALA A 153 -10.26 3.24 10.73
C ALA A 153 -10.85 3.28 12.15
N TYR A 154 -12.14 2.96 12.31
CA TYR A 154 -12.84 2.95 13.60
C TYR A 154 -12.93 1.55 14.24
N ASP A 155 -12.31 0.52 13.66
CA ASP A 155 -12.09 -0.74 14.39
C ASP A 155 -11.29 -0.44 15.64
N GLU A 156 -11.78 -0.85 16.82
CA GLU A 156 -11.25 -0.45 18.12
C GLU A 156 -9.73 -0.64 18.23
N ALA A 157 -9.25 -1.81 17.82
CA ALA A 157 -7.81 -2.13 17.87
C ALA A 157 -7.00 -1.27 16.90
N PHE A 158 -7.53 -1.01 15.70
CA PHE A 158 -6.84 -0.22 14.68
C PHE A 158 -6.89 1.28 15.01
N ALA A 159 -8.02 1.79 15.52
CA ALA A 159 -8.18 3.16 15.98
C ALA A 159 -7.20 3.51 17.12
N ALA A 160 -6.97 2.59 18.05
CA ALA A 160 -5.97 2.76 19.09
C ALA A 160 -4.55 2.89 18.51
N GLN A 161 -4.22 2.19 17.43
CA GLN A 161 -2.93 2.33 16.75
C GLN A 161 -2.84 3.66 15.99
N ILE A 162 -3.92 4.15 15.38
CA ILE A 162 -3.98 5.49 14.77
C ILE A 162 -3.71 6.57 15.84
N ALA A 163 -4.39 6.48 16.98
CA ALA A 163 -4.21 7.44 18.08
C ALA A 163 -2.78 7.44 18.65
N ASN A 164 -2.06 6.34 18.55
CA ASN A 164 -0.66 6.20 18.96
C ASN A 164 0.35 6.54 17.83
N HIS A 165 -0.09 7.11 16.71
CA HIS A 165 0.73 7.39 15.53
C HIS A 165 1.47 6.15 14.97
N ARG A 166 0.86 4.97 15.06
CA ARG A 166 1.40 3.68 14.60
C ARG A 166 0.57 3.02 13.52
N ALA A 167 -0.54 3.63 13.12
CA ALA A 167 -1.32 3.11 12.00
C ALA A 167 -1.79 4.22 11.08
N LEU A 168 -1.88 3.86 9.79
CA LEU A 168 -2.40 4.69 8.72
C LEU A 168 -3.38 3.87 7.89
N CYS A 169 -4.61 4.35 7.79
CA CYS A 169 -5.63 3.78 6.91
C CYS A 169 -5.70 4.57 5.60
N LEU A 170 -5.70 3.89 4.46
CA LEU A 170 -5.71 4.49 3.13
C LEU A 170 -6.85 3.94 2.28
N SER A 171 -7.40 4.78 1.40
CA SER A 171 -8.34 4.36 0.36
C SER A 171 -8.13 5.14 -0.93
N LEU A 172 -8.32 4.47 -2.08
CA LEU A 172 -8.33 5.06 -3.41
C LEU A 172 -9.75 5.40 -3.90
N ALA A 173 -10.76 5.01 -3.14
CA ALA A 173 -12.16 5.31 -3.37
C ALA A 173 -12.71 6.15 -2.22
N HIS A 174 -13.87 6.77 -2.44
CA HIS A 174 -14.53 7.51 -1.37
C HIS A 174 -14.60 6.66 -0.08
N PRO A 175 -14.28 7.21 1.11
CA PRO A 175 -14.11 6.46 2.37
C PRO A 175 -15.28 5.58 2.79
N GLN A 176 -16.49 5.89 2.35
CA GLN A 176 -17.70 5.11 2.60
C GLN A 176 -18.13 4.23 1.40
N SER A 177 -17.25 4.07 0.40
CA SER A 177 -17.56 3.22 -0.76
C SER A 177 -17.67 1.76 -0.36
N LEU A 178 -18.62 1.06 -0.99
CA LEU A 178 -18.69 -0.39 -0.88
C LEU A 178 -17.53 -1.05 -1.62
N PHE A 179 -17.20 -2.26 -1.18
CA PHE A 179 -16.21 -3.09 -1.86
C PHE A 179 -16.62 -3.38 -3.30
N THR A 180 -15.69 -3.22 -4.23
CA THR A 180 -15.81 -3.67 -5.62
C THR A 180 -14.54 -4.38 -6.05
N VAL A 181 -14.66 -5.27 -7.04
CA VAL A 181 -13.49 -5.97 -7.63
C VAL A 181 -12.51 -4.97 -8.27
N SER A 182 -13.03 -3.88 -8.84
CA SER A 182 -12.22 -2.81 -9.41
C SER A 182 -11.40 -2.09 -8.35
N HIS A 183 -12.02 -1.72 -7.21
CA HIS A 183 -11.31 -1.12 -6.08
C HIS A 183 -10.23 -2.07 -5.52
N ALA A 184 -10.55 -3.36 -5.40
CA ALA A 184 -9.58 -4.35 -4.93
C ALA A 184 -8.37 -4.48 -5.88
N ALA A 185 -8.59 -4.45 -7.20
CA ALA A 185 -7.50 -4.50 -8.18
C ALA A 185 -6.63 -3.23 -8.15
N ALA A 186 -7.24 -2.04 -8.04
CA ALA A 186 -6.52 -0.78 -7.92
C ALA A 186 -5.70 -0.74 -6.62
N ARG A 187 -6.32 -1.11 -5.49
CA ARG A 187 -5.65 -1.24 -4.20
C ARG A 187 -4.45 -2.17 -4.25
N MET A 188 -4.56 -3.31 -4.93
CA MET A 188 -3.45 -4.27 -5.00
C MET A 188 -2.21 -3.65 -5.66
N ARG A 189 -2.37 -2.94 -6.77
CA ARG A 189 -1.26 -2.19 -7.39
C ARG A 189 -0.69 -1.14 -6.45
N PHE A 190 -1.56 -0.48 -5.70
CA PHE A 190 -1.16 0.53 -4.73
C PHE A 190 -0.37 -0.07 -3.55
N LEU A 191 -0.78 -1.23 -3.00
CA LEU A 191 -0.02 -1.95 -1.98
C LEU A 191 1.40 -2.29 -2.46
N PHE A 192 1.53 -2.74 -3.70
CA PHE A 192 2.85 -3.01 -4.30
C PHE A 192 3.67 -1.73 -4.43
N ALA A 193 3.05 -0.62 -4.81
CA ALA A 193 3.73 0.67 -4.98
C ALA A 193 4.15 1.32 -3.65
N LEU A 194 3.45 1.03 -2.56
CA LEU A 194 3.76 1.50 -1.21
C LEU A 194 4.95 0.76 -0.58
N SER A 195 5.38 -0.37 -1.13
CA SER A 195 6.25 -1.31 -0.44
C SER A 195 7.60 -1.47 -1.12
N ASP A 196 8.65 -1.66 -0.32
CA ASP A 196 9.99 -2.04 -0.78
C ASP A 196 10.01 -3.48 -1.28
N ALA A 197 9.25 -4.35 -0.62
CA ALA A 197 9.04 -5.73 -1.02
C ALA A 197 7.62 -6.21 -0.71
N VAL A 198 7.15 -7.19 -1.49
CA VAL A 198 5.84 -7.80 -1.35
C VAL A 198 5.97 -9.30 -1.11
N PHE A 199 5.30 -9.79 -0.09
CA PHE A 199 5.25 -11.21 0.28
C PHE A 199 3.87 -11.77 0.00
N LEU A 200 3.80 -12.66 -0.98
CA LEU A 200 2.58 -13.38 -1.37
C LEU A 200 2.51 -14.70 -0.61
N LEU A 201 1.63 -14.74 0.40
CA LEU A 201 1.51 -15.87 1.33
C LEU A 201 0.16 -16.55 1.16
N ASN A 202 0.18 -17.85 0.83
CA ASN A 202 -1.04 -18.65 0.67
C ASN A 202 -2.09 -17.98 -0.24
N THR A 203 -1.67 -17.46 -1.39
CA THR A 203 -2.56 -16.75 -2.31
C THR A 203 -2.99 -17.62 -3.48
N ASP A 204 -4.24 -17.44 -3.94
CA ASP A 204 -4.69 -17.92 -5.22
C ASP A 204 -4.32 -16.93 -6.32
N LEU A 205 -4.31 -17.37 -7.59
CA LEU A 205 -4.06 -16.50 -8.75
C LEU A 205 -5.22 -15.53 -8.98
N LYS A 206 -5.35 -14.54 -8.09
CA LYS A 206 -6.33 -13.49 -8.30
C LYS A 206 -5.79 -12.46 -9.30
N ARG A 207 -6.72 -11.84 -10.03
CA ARG A 207 -6.39 -10.87 -11.08
C ARG A 207 -5.59 -9.68 -10.54
N GLY A 208 -5.89 -9.21 -9.33
CA GLY A 208 -5.23 -8.05 -8.73
C GLY A 208 -3.74 -8.23 -8.52
N GLU A 209 -3.32 -9.35 -7.91
CA GLU A 209 -1.90 -9.69 -7.69
C GLU A 209 -1.16 -9.90 -9.01
N THR A 210 -1.82 -10.58 -9.96
CA THR A 210 -1.26 -10.84 -11.27
C THR A 210 -1.04 -9.56 -12.06
N ASP A 211 -2.00 -8.63 -12.03
CA ASP A 211 -1.91 -7.35 -12.72
C ASP A 211 -0.87 -6.43 -12.07
N ALA A 212 -0.76 -6.41 -10.73
CA ALA A 212 0.27 -5.66 -10.01
C ALA A 212 1.68 -6.18 -10.32
N LEU A 213 1.84 -7.49 -10.41
CA LEU A 213 3.11 -8.12 -10.78
C LEU A 213 3.51 -7.79 -12.23
N ARG A 214 2.55 -7.86 -13.17
CA ARG A 214 2.78 -7.49 -14.59
C ARG A 214 3.14 -6.01 -14.75
N ALA A 215 2.49 -5.13 -14.00
CA ALA A 215 2.75 -3.70 -14.01
C ALA A 215 4.09 -3.33 -13.34
N LYS A 216 4.78 -4.30 -12.73
CA LYS A 216 6.07 -4.10 -12.02
C LYS A 216 6.01 -2.98 -10.98
N CYS A 217 4.86 -2.86 -10.29
CA CYS A 217 4.64 -1.82 -9.28
C CYS A 217 5.59 -1.94 -8.08
N CYS A 218 6.17 -3.13 -7.85
CA CYS A 218 7.25 -3.38 -6.91
C CYS A 218 8.28 -4.28 -7.57
N LYS A 219 9.57 -4.00 -7.37
CA LYS A 219 10.66 -4.79 -7.94
C LYS A 219 10.84 -6.13 -7.22
N TRP A 220 10.64 -6.15 -5.92
CA TRP A 220 10.94 -7.28 -5.06
C TRP A 220 9.64 -7.95 -4.61
N VAL A 221 9.29 -9.04 -5.26
CA VAL A 221 8.10 -9.83 -4.94
C VAL A 221 8.51 -11.25 -4.62
N TYR A 222 8.09 -11.73 -3.47
CA TYR A 222 8.38 -13.06 -2.95
C TYR A 222 7.08 -13.86 -2.84
N ALA A 223 7.12 -15.12 -3.22
CA ALA A 223 5.98 -16.02 -3.10
C ALA A 223 6.34 -17.22 -2.24
N LEU A 224 5.57 -17.47 -1.18
CA LEU A 224 5.76 -18.62 -0.30
C LEU A 224 5.37 -19.91 -1.01
N ALA A 225 6.32 -20.81 -1.16
CA ALA A 225 6.21 -22.11 -1.84
C ALA A 225 6.56 -23.27 -0.91
N PRO A 226 5.80 -23.52 0.18
CA PRO A 226 6.09 -24.65 1.04
C PRO A 226 5.84 -25.99 0.33
N ASP A 227 4.84 -26.01 -0.56
CA ASP A 227 4.48 -27.15 -1.42
C ASP A 227 4.26 -26.59 -2.82
N ALA A 228 4.63 -27.30 -3.87
CA ALA A 228 4.54 -26.89 -5.26
C ALA A 228 3.07 -26.64 -5.73
N ARG A 229 2.38 -25.71 -5.08
CA ARG A 229 1.04 -25.29 -5.50
C ARG A 229 1.14 -24.59 -6.85
N ALA A 230 0.19 -24.90 -7.73
CA ALA A 230 0.14 -24.32 -9.07
C ALA A 230 0.11 -22.78 -9.06
N SER A 231 -0.51 -22.15 -8.04
CA SER A 231 -0.57 -20.69 -7.86
C SER A 231 0.81 -20.08 -7.60
N THR A 232 1.61 -20.67 -6.70
CA THR A 232 2.97 -20.15 -6.40
C THR A 232 3.87 -20.27 -7.62
N ASN A 233 3.86 -21.43 -8.30
CA ASN A 233 4.62 -21.62 -9.54
C ASN A 233 4.25 -20.58 -10.60
N ALA A 234 2.98 -20.21 -10.69
CA ALA A 234 2.52 -19.21 -11.63
C ALA A 234 2.97 -17.78 -11.27
N PHE A 235 3.12 -17.44 -9.98
CA PHE A 235 3.75 -16.17 -9.56
C PHE A 235 5.25 -16.16 -9.84
N VAL A 236 5.94 -17.26 -9.56
CA VAL A 236 7.36 -17.41 -9.86
C VAL A 236 7.62 -17.30 -11.37
N ALA A 237 6.81 -17.94 -12.19
CA ALA A 237 6.88 -17.81 -13.65
C ALA A 237 6.65 -16.38 -14.16
N ARG A 238 6.09 -15.50 -13.33
CA ARG A 238 5.87 -14.06 -13.60
C ARG A 238 6.90 -13.14 -12.95
N GLY A 239 7.95 -13.68 -12.35
CA GLY A 239 9.07 -12.93 -11.81
C GLY A 239 9.09 -12.76 -10.29
N ALA A 240 8.20 -13.41 -9.53
CA ALA A 240 8.32 -13.47 -8.08
C ALA A 240 9.44 -14.46 -7.68
N ALA A 241 10.21 -14.12 -6.64
CA ALA A 241 11.18 -15.04 -6.05
C ALA A 241 10.47 -16.06 -5.13
N ALA A 242 10.83 -17.35 -5.25
CA ALA A 242 10.26 -18.37 -4.37
C ALA A 242 10.93 -18.34 -2.99
N ILE A 243 10.11 -18.37 -1.93
CA ILE A 243 10.58 -18.59 -0.55
C ILE A 243 10.05 -19.95 -0.08
N LYS A 244 10.92 -20.82 0.41
CA LYS A 244 10.52 -22.13 0.94
C LYS A 244 9.94 -22.03 2.34
N ASN A 245 10.52 -21.16 3.17
CA ASN A 245 10.12 -20.98 4.56
C ASN A 245 10.31 -19.50 4.95
N LEU A 246 9.31 -18.92 5.61
CA LEU A 246 9.38 -17.52 6.07
C LEU A 246 10.44 -17.27 7.14
N ARG A 247 10.76 -18.30 7.94
CA ARG A 247 11.75 -18.20 9.01
C ARG A 247 13.18 -18.05 8.50
N ASP A 248 13.43 -18.52 7.27
CA ASP A 248 14.76 -18.50 6.65
C ASP A 248 14.96 -17.21 5.83
N PHE A 249 14.02 -16.26 5.89
CA PHE A 249 14.14 -15.01 5.14
C PHE A 249 15.09 -14.04 5.85
N ASP A 250 16.17 -13.69 5.17
CA ASP A 250 17.22 -12.79 5.65
C ASP A 250 16.91 -11.36 5.24
N PHE A 251 16.31 -10.59 6.16
CA PHE A 251 15.99 -9.17 5.96
C PHE A 251 17.24 -8.30 5.76
N PRO A 252 18.33 -8.41 6.53
CA PRO A 252 19.55 -7.63 6.32
C PRO A 252 20.14 -7.77 4.93
N THR A 253 20.31 -9.00 4.43
CA THR A 253 20.80 -9.23 3.06
C THR A 253 19.80 -8.72 2.01
N ALA A 254 18.51 -8.94 2.19
CA ALA A 254 17.48 -8.44 1.30
C ALA A 254 17.46 -6.90 1.25
N ALA A 255 17.59 -6.23 2.40
CA ALA A 255 17.62 -4.78 2.52
C ALA A 255 18.75 -4.14 1.71
N LYS A 256 19.97 -4.73 1.74
CA LYS A 256 21.09 -4.28 0.90
C LYS A 256 20.73 -4.32 -0.58
N ASN A 257 20.12 -5.41 -1.06
CA ASN A 257 19.68 -5.56 -2.45
C ASN A 257 18.56 -4.56 -2.83
N TRP A 258 17.63 -4.30 -1.91
CA TRP A 258 16.54 -3.33 -2.14
C TRP A 258 17.07 -1.89 -2.21
N ALA A 259 18.01 -1.53 -1.33
CA ALA A 259 18.66 -0.22 -1.33
C ALA A 259 19.45 0.03 -2.63
N LEU A 260 20.27 -0.93 -3.06
CA LEU A 260 21.01 -0.86 -4.33
C LEU A 260 20.07 -0.65 -5.52
N SER A 261 18.90 -1.28 -5.51
CA SER A 261 17.92 -1.12 -6.58
C SER A 261 17.27 0.26 -6.65
N LYS A 262 17.28 1.01 -5.54
CA LYS A 262 16.79 2.39 -5.46
C LYS A 262 17.84 3.43 -5.83
N GLY A 263 19.06 3.00 -6.19
CA GLY A 263 20.20 3.89 -6.47
C GLY A 263 20.81 4.49 -5.19
N VAL A 264 20.51 3.93 -4.04
CA VAL A 264 21.16 4.30 -2.77
C VAL A 264 22.57 3.74 -2.80
N GLN A 265 23.57 4.62 -2.72
CA GLN A 265 24.98 4.22 -2.61
C GLN A 265 25.20 3.68 -1.18
N LEU A 266 25.42 2.39 -1.06
CA LEU A 266 25.81 1.79 0.21
C LEU A 266 27.23 2.25 0.59
N SER A 267 27.43 2.53 1.88
CA SER A 267 28.77 2.83 2.42
C SER A 267 29.62 1.56 2.45
N ILE A 268 30.93 1.73 2.43
CA ILE A 268 31.85 0.60 2.61
C ILE A 268 31.63 -0.12 3.96
N PHE A 269 31.15 0.60 4.97
CA PHE A 269 30.81 0.06 6.28
C PHE A 269 29.59 -0.87 6.27
N ASP A 270 28.67 -0.69 5.33
CA ASP A 270 27.51 -1.59 5.17
C ASP A 270 27.92 -3.00 4.68
N TYR A 271 29.14 -3.15 4.19
CA TYR A 271 29.72 -4.42 3.77
C TYR A 271 30.63 -5.07 4.83
N LEU A 272 31.04 -4.31 5.85
CA LEU A 272 32.02 -4.78 6.86
C LEU A 272 31.35 -5.39 8.11
N GLU A 273 30.03 -5.32 8.23
CA GLU A 273 29.27 -5.92 9.34
C GLU A 273 28.85 -7.38 9.09
N GLU A 274 29.70 -8.19 8.48
CA GLU A 274 29.56 -9.65 8.64
C GLU A 274 30.23 -10.04 9.96
N PRO A 275 29.49 -10.60 10.95
CA PRO A 275 30.15 -11.19 12.10
C PRO A 275 31.00 -12.35 11.63
N PRO A 276 32.20 -12.54 12.19
CA PRO A 276 33.03 -13.66 11.83
C PRO A 276 32.25 -14.95 12.11
N THR A 277 32.09 -15.80 11.11
CA THR A 277 31.62 -17.16 11.28
C THR A 277 32.54 -17.83 12.28
N ALA A 278 32.01 -18.14 13.46
CA ALA A 278 32.73 -18.91 14.46
C ALA A 278 33.03 -20.32 13.93
N PRO A 279 34.18 -20.92 14.30
CA PRO A 279 34.68 -22.18 13.78
C PRO A 279 33.80 -23.38 14.15
#